data_b5403f33bac8982d71d1a2baf81840d5
#
_entry.id   b5403f33bac8982d71d1a2baf81840d5
#
_cell.length_a   1.000
_cell.length_b   1.000
_cell.length_c   1.000
_cell.angle_alpha   90.00
_cell.angle_beta   90.00
_cell.angle_gamma   90.00
#
_symmetry.space_group_name_H-M   'P 1'
#
loop_
_entity.id
_entity.type
_entity.pdbx_description
1 polymer ?
#
loop_
_entity_poly.entity_id
_entity_poly.type
_entity_poly.pdbx_seq_one_letter_code
_entity_poly.pdbx_strand_id
1 'polypeptide(L)'
;MRKLSETNFYSLKDSEETFLVHKENKYQISYKDFVIDIAKSLDYISKLDKDAITIFIDNAYYFITVMSAALLLKKKVNVLNNNSPKYVDKIVDDSMIYISDDEKSHVSLKNIFDGEYDEKWIDFLKSNKIDENLNVNFYTSGFTGFPKLIEKTLKQFEAEALKIIGEFGDSLKDSIFVYSVPHYHSYGFVFDFLVPYILELKLADNRINYLETLNNFEEYKNITFITNPAFLKRIDKSSLKIKSKWTVFSSTGALDKEVNDLCLEVFNTDAIEIYGSTEGGGMAYRKRSEKDLWTRLKIVKLKVNENGSLFCSSGYTGEGFWVHVGDVVDMKNEDEFELLGREDSIVKIEGKRISVQQIDRQILEDKNFKDSYTIYCKSDKREYVASFIVLSDADADEEDMKKYLKDYLKGYFEKIVIPKKIYFTDSIPRNEMGKIDRKRLDAIMEKFEVLNKSYEV
;
A
#
# COMPACT_ATOMS: atom_id res chain seq x y z
N MET A 1 23.89 -8.39 -2.02
CA MET A 1 22.43 -8.62 -2.15
C MET A 1 22.09 -10.02 -1.69
N ARG A 2 21.25 -10.16 -0.71
CA ARG A 2 20.94 -11.45 -0.07
C ARG A 2 19.43 -11.59 0.09
N LYS A 3 18.80 -12.47 -0.70
CA LYS A 3 17.37 -12.76 -0.55
C LYS A 3 17.08 -13.40 0.82
N LEU A 4 15.86 -13.23 1.31
CA LEU A 4 15.40 -13.86 2.55
C LEU A 4 15.45 -15.39 2.42
N SER A 5 15.01 -15.96 1.28
CA SER A 5 15.05 -17.38 0.98
C SER A 5 16.46 -17.95 0.84
N GLU A 6 17.45 -17.15 0.48
CA GLU A 6 18.85 -17.56 0.34
C GLU A 6 19.63 -17.40 1.66
N THR A 7 19.05 -16.73 2.66
CA THR A 7 19.73 -16.42 3.91
C THR A 7 20.05 -17.70 4.69
N ASN A 8 21.32 -17.85 5.05
CA ASN A 8 21.73 -18.77 6.10
C ASN A 8 21.74 -18.02 7.43
N PHE A 9 20.65 -18.10 8.17
CA PHE A 9 20.51 -17.38 9.45
C PHE A 9 21.60 -17.74 10.45
N TYR A 10 22.08 -18.99 10.44
CA TYR A 10 23.18 -19.39 11.31
C TYR A 10 24.46 -18.58 11.09
N SER A 11 24.76 -18.19 9.84
CA SER A 11 25.93 -17.36 9.56
C SER A 11 25.85 -15.94 10.13
N LEU A 12 24.67 -15.52 10.55
CA LEU A 12 24.40 -14.19 11.12
C LEU A 12 24.38 -14.19 12.66
N LYS A 13 24.46 -15.36 13.31
CA LYS A 13 24.28 -15.53 14.75
C LYS A 13 25.25 -14.73 15.62
N ASP A 14 26.39 -14.35 15.09
CA ASP A 14 27.42 -13.57 15.79
C ASP A 14 27.60 -12.18 15.16
N SER A 15 26.74 -11.77 14.21
CA SER A 15 26.84 -10.48 13.53
C SER A 15 26.25 -9.36 14.38
N GLU A 16 27.10 -8.43 14.79
CA GLU A 16 26.72 -7.20 15.50
C GLU A 16 26.31 -6.07 14.52
N GLU A 17 26.24 -6.33 13.21
CA GLU A 17 25.73 -5.37 12.24
C GLU A 17 24.28 -5.03 12.51
N THR A 18 23.98 -3.72 12.49
CA THR A 18 22.63 -3.21 12.75
C THR A 18 21.71 -3.55 11.59
N PHE A 19 20.63 -4.25 11.90
CA PHE A 19 19.54 -4.58 10.99
C PHE A 19 18.40 -3.57 11.07
N LEU A 20 17.91 -3.27 12.30
CA LEU A 20 16.87 -2.29 12.54
C LEU A 20 17.32 -1.20 13.51
N VAL A 21 16.67 -0.03 13.39
CA VAL A 21 16.93 1.13 14.22
C VAL A 21 15.63 1.65 14.82
N HIS A 22 15.55 1.65 16.15
CA HIS A 22 14.44 2.25 16.87
C HIS A 22 14.83 3.64 17.41
N LYS A 23 14.43 4.68 16.69
CA LYS A 23 14.90 6.05 16.95
C LYS A 23 14.33 6.67 18.23
N GLU A 24 13.07 6.41 18.54
CA GLU A 24 12.42 6.97 19.74
C GLU A 24 13.06 6.44 21.02
N ASN A 25 13.29 5.13 21.10
CA ASN A 25 13.92 4.48 22.24
C ASN A 25 15.45 4.41 22.13
N LYS A 26 16.02 4.89 21.04
CA LYS A 26 17.49 4.96 20.77
C LYS A 26 18.21 3.61 20.89
N TYR A 27 17.56 2.51 20.54
CA TYR A 27 18.21 1.21 20.46
C TYR A 27 18.36 0.74 19.01
N GLN A 28 19.26 -0.21 18.83
CA GLN A 28 19.51 -0.86 17.55
C GLN A 28 19.39 -2.37 17.77
N ILE A 29 18.86 -3.05 16.76
CA ILE A 29 18.74 -4.50 16.73
C ILE A 29 19.75 -5.02 15.73
N SER A 30 20.65 -5.90 16.18
CA SER A 30 21.63 -6.53 15.33
C SER A 30 21.07 -7.76 14.61
N TYR A 31 21.77 -8.26 13.60
CA TYR A 31 21.43 -9.55 13.01
C TYR A 31 21.55 -10.70 14.02
N LYS A 32 22.47 -10.63 14.99
CA LYS A 32 22.55 -11.59 16.09
C LYS A 32 21.27 -11.62 16.92
N ASP A 33 20.74 -10.47 17.33
CA ASP A 33 19.48 -10.39 18.06
C ASP A 33 18.33 -10.98 17.22
N PHE A 34 18.30 -10.66 15.93
CA PHE A 34 17.31 -11.20 15.02
C PHE A 34 17.35 -12.73 14.93
N VAL A 35 18.54 -13.33 14.87
CA VAL A 35 18.70 -14.81 14.84
C VAL A 35 18.24 -15.44 16.15
N ILE A 36 18.55 -14.82 17.30
CA ILE A 36 18.10 -15.30 18.61
C ILE A 36 16.56 -15.26 18.68
N ASP A 37 15.94 -14.17 18.24
CA ASP A 37 14.50 -14.03 18.30
C ASP A 37 13.78 -14.92 17.25
N ILE A 38 14.42 -15.25 16.12
CA ILE A 38 13.96 -16.32 15.23
C ILE A 38 14.00 -17.67 15.96
N ALA A 39 15.06 -17.99 16.72
CA ALA A 39 15.15 -19.24 17.46
C ALA A 39 14.05 -19.36 18.53
N LYS A 40 13.76 -18.29 19.27
CA LYS A 40 12.62 -18.22 20.21
C LYS A 40 11.28 -18.44 19.49
N SER A 41 11.10 -17.79 18.37
CA SER A 41 9.89 -17.92 17.55
C SER A 41 9.72 -19.34 17.01
N LEU A 42 10.80 -19.98 16.56
CA LEU A 42 10.82 -21.39 16.13
C LEU A 42 10.42 -22.31 17.28
N ASP A 43 11.02 -22.11 18.48
CA ASP A 43 10.70 -22.92 19.64
C ASP A 43 9.22 -22.82 20.02
N TYR A 44 8.68 -21.62 20.02
CA TYR A 44 7.27 -21.40 20.34
C TYR A 44 6.33 -21.95 19.27
N ILE A 45 6.53 -21.56 18.01
CA ILE A 45 5.62 -21.87 16.88
C ILE A 45 5.64 -23.37 16.57
N SER A 46 6.76 -24.07 16.77
CA SER A 46 6.85 -25.53 16.56
C SER A 46 5.92 -26.34 17.45
N LYS A 47 5.54 -25.79 18.60
CA LYS A 47 4.62 -26.43 19.55
C LYS A 47 3.15 -26.24 19.20
N LEU A 48 2.84 -25.38 18.20
CA LEU A 48 1.50 -25.11 17.75
C LEU A 48 1.11 -26.11 16.65
N ASP A 49 0.11 -26.95 16.95
CA ASP A 49 -0.37 -28.00 16.05
C ASP A 49 -1.34 -27.45 14.99
N LYS A 50 -0.84 -26.54 14.15
CA LYS A 50 -1.58 -25.97 13.02
C LYS A 50 -0.65 -25.69 11.85
N ASP A 51 -1.12 -25.91 10.63
CA ASP A 51 -0.34 -25.74 9.42
C ASP A 51 -0.28 -24.30 8.91
N ALA A 52 -1.24 -23.48 9.32
CA ALA A 52 -1.35 -22.08 8.89
C ALA A 52 -1.23 -21.12 10.08
N ILE A 53 -0.48 -20.05 9.86
CA ILE A 53 -0.37 -18.92 10.78
C ILE A 53 -0.94 -17.69 10.09
N THR A 54 -1.87 -17.03 10.76
CA THR A 54 -2.45 -15.77 10.33
C THR A 54 -1.89 -14.67 11.20
N ILE A 55 -1.28 -13.64 10.61
CA ILE A 55 -0.58 -12.59 11.34
C ILE A 55 -1.18 -11.20 11.04
N PHE A 56 -1.30 -10.40 12.10
CA PHE A 56 -1.47 -8.97 12.04
C PHE A 56 -0.60 -8.36 13.14
N ILE A 57 0.57 -7.88 12.79
CA ILE A 57 1.56 -7.33 13.73
C ILE A 57 2.01 -5.99 13.17
N ASP A 58 1.79 -4.89 13.90
CA ASP A 58 2.12 -3.53 13.45
C ASP A 58 3.62 -3.21 13.58
N ASN A 59 4.31 -3.84 14.54
CA ASN A 59 5.75 -3.69 14.66
C ASN A 59 6.48 -4.54 13.60
N ALA A 60 7.30 -3.89 12.76
CA ALA A 60 7.98 -4.53 11.63
C ALA A 60 8.95 -5.64 12.09
N TYR A 61 9.66 -5.43 13.19
CA TYR A 61 10.62 -6.41 13.70
C TYR A 61 9.94 -7.71 14.10
N TYR A 62 8.87 -7.62 14.89
CA TYR A 62 8.12 -8.81 15.31
C TYR A 62 7.42 -9.48 14.14
N PHE A 63 6.87 -8.70 13.21
CA PHE A 63 6.25 -9.23 11.99
C PHE A 63 7.22 -10.10 11.19
N ILE A 64 8.42 -9.57 10.90
CA ILE A 64 9.44 -10.25 10.10
C ILE A 64 9.95 -11.49 10.83
N THR A 65 10.18 -11.40 12.14
CA THR A 65 10.71 -12.49 12.94
C THR A 65 9.74 -13.66 13.01
N VAL A 66 8.48 -13.41 13.34
CA VAL A 66 7.41 -14.42 13.38
C VAL A 66 7.20 -15.06 12.01
N MET A 67 7.13 -14.24 10.95
CA MET A 67 6.97 -14.72 9.58
C MET A 67 8.16 -15.60 9.15
N SER A 68 9.40 -15.19 9.42
CA SER A 68 10.59 -15.96 9.08
C SER A 68 10.61 -17.31 9.78
N ALA A 69 10.26 -17.36 11.06
CA ALA A 69 10.17 -18.62 11.81
C ALA A 69 9.05 -19.52 11.28
N ALA A 70 7.89 -18.97 10.94
CA ALA A 70 6.80 -19.72 10.34
C ALA A 70 7.18 -20.34 8.99
N LEU A 71 7.86 -19.59 8.13
CA LEU A 71 8.34 -20.07 6.84
C LEU A 71 9.45 -21.12 6.98
N LEU A 72 10.37 -20.99 7.94
CA LEU A 72 11.39 -21.98 8.26
C LEU A 72 10.75 -23.32 8.71
N LEU A 73 9.63 -23.26 9.43
CA LEU A 73 8.83 -24.43 9.81
C LEU A 73 7.88 -24.90 8.70
N LYS A 74 7.99 -24.34 7.49
CA LYS A 74 7.15 -24.65 6.31
C LYS A 74 5.65 -24.44 6.55
N LYS A 75 5.28 -23.55 7.46
CA LYS A 75 3.89 -23.17 7.69
C LYS A 75 3.41 -22.18 6.64
N LYS A 76 2.13 -22.26 6.27
CA LYS A 76 1.46 -21.25 5.42
C LYS A 76 1.30 -19.96 6.23
N VAL A 77 1.70 -18.84 5.65
CA VAL A 77 1.57 -17.51 6.29
C VAL A 77 0.47 -16.72 5.61
N ASN A 78 -0.53 -16.30 6.37
CA ASN A 78 -1.58 -15.39 5.93
C ASN A 78 -1.41 -14.04 6.66
N VAL A 79 -1.41 -12.95 5.91
CA VAL A 79 -1.24 -11.59 6.43
C VAL A 79 -2.56 -10.86 6.34
N LEU A 80 -3.09 -10.43 7.48
CA LEU A 80 -4.30 -9.60 7.53
C LEU A 80 -3.95 -8.13 7.31
N ASN A 81 -4.83 -7.40 6.67
CA ASN A 81 -4.73 -5.95 6.49
C ASN A 81 -5.58 -5.15 7.48
N ASN A 82 -6.29 -5.84 8.38
CA ASN A 82 -7.17 -5.24 9.37
C ASN A 82 -7.36 -6.22 10.54
N ASN A 83 -7.36 -5.72 11.76
CA ASN A 83 -7.55 -6.50 13.00
C ASN A 83 -8.90 -6.25 13.68
N SER A 84 -9.85 -5.57 13.03
CA SER A 84 -11.16 -5.37 13.63
C SER A 84 -11.82 -6.73 13.94
N PRO A 85 -12.47 -6.90 15.10
CA PRO A 85 -12.97 -8.20 15.56
C PRO A 85 -13.80 -8.94 14.52
N LYS A 86 -14.77 -8.23 13.91
CA LYS A 86 -15.63 -8.81 12.88
C LYS A 86 -14.89 -9.20 11.59
N TYR A 87 -13.73 -8.60 11.34
CA TYR A 87 -12.89 -8.94 10.20
C TYR A 87 -12.10 -10.20 10.50
N VAL A 88 -11.48 -10.27 11.68
CA VAL A 88 -10.74 -11.44 12.14
C VAL A 88 -11.65 -12.66 12.21
N ASP A 89 -12.83 -12.54 12.84
CA ASP A 89 -13.82 -13.61 12.96
C ASP A 89 -14.31 -14.19 11.61
N LYS A 90 -14.19 -13.43 10.53
CA LYS A 90 -14.55 -13.91 9.17
C LYS A 90 -13.45 -14.74 8.50
N ILE A 91 -12.21 -14.60 8.96
CA ILE A 91 -11.03 -15.18 8.29
C ILE A 91 -10.40 -16.28 9.11
N VAL A 92 -10.25 -16.03 10.41
CA VAL A 92 -9.56 -16.96 11.32
C VAL A 92 -10.54 -18.02 11.78
N ASP A 93 -10.21 -19.27 11.49
CA ASP A 93 -10.97 -20.43 11.92
C ASP A 93 -10.07 -21.36 12.79
N ASP A 94 -10.67 -22.46 13.26
CA ASP A 94 -9.99 -23.43 14.12
C ASP A 94 -8.78 -24.13 13.46
N SER A 95 -8.59 -24.00 12.15
CA SER A 95 -7.42 -24.56 11.43
C SER A 95 -6.19 -23.65 11.48
N MET A 96 -6.34 -22.42 11.97
CA MET A 96 -5.30 -21.38 11.95
C MET A 96 -4.89 -20.96 13.36
N ILE A 97 -3.67 -20.49 13.50
CA ILE A 97 -3.21 -19.72 14.66
C ILE A 97 -3.19 -18.25 14.29
N TYR A 98 -3.88 -17.41 15.07
CA TYR A 98 -3.82 -15.96 14.93
C TYR A 98 -2.78 -15.38 15.90
N ILE A 99 -1.80 -14.68 15.35
CA ILE A 99 -0.74 -13.99 16.09
C ILE A 99 -0.84 -12.49 15.79
N SER A 100 -0.98 -11.70 16.83
CA SER A 100 -1.13 -10.24 16.73
C SER A 100 -0.49 -9.56 17.92
N ASP A 101 -0.23 -8.27 17.79
CA ASP A 101 0.15 -7.39 18.90
C ASP A 101 -1.06 -6.88 19.71
N ASP A 102 -2.27 -7.27 19.35
CA ASP A 102 -3.48 -6.96 20.12
C ASP A 102 -3.85 -8.04 21.15
N GLU A 103 -4.74 -7.68 22.10
CA GLU A 103 -5.17 -8.55 23.19
C GLU A 103 -6.01 -9.77 22.75
N LYS A 104 -6.49 -9.80 21.50
CA LYS A 104 -7.31 -10.89 20.95
C LYS A 104 -6.50 -11.97 20.25
N SER A 105 -5.19 -11.78 20.20
CA SER A 105 -4.29 -12.78 19.66
C SER A 105 -4.44 -14.13 20.38
N HIS A 106 -4.41 -15.23 19.63
CA HIS A 106 -4.30 -16.57 20.22
C HIS A 106 -2.96 -16.78 20.91
N VAL A 107 -1.96 -15.98 20.52
CA VAL A 107 -0.59 -16.05 21.02
C VAL A 107 -0.08 -14.65 21.32
N SER A 108 0.29 -14.41 22.56
CA SER A 108 0.93 -13.15 22.93
C SER A 108 2.36 -13.09 22.39
N LEU A 109 2.71 -12.01 21.69
CA LEU A 109 4.09 -11.76 21.26
C LEU A 109 5.07 -11.77 22.44
N LYS A 110 4.64 -11.30 23.61
CA LYS A 110 5.44 -11.38 24.83
C LYS A 110 5.86 -12.81 25.17
N ASN A 111 4.96 -13.78 25.03
CA ASN A 111 5.27 -15.18 25.28
C ASN A 111 6.30 -15.75 24.30
N ILE A 112 6.37 -15.20 23.08
CA ILE A 112 7.38 -15.60 22.10
C ILE A 112 8.73 -14.96 22.45
N PHE A 113 8.78 -13.66 22.65
CA PHE A 113 10.04 -12.89 22.69
C PHE A 113 10.69 -12.86 24.09
N ASP A 114 9.91 -12.94 25.17
CA ASP A 114 10.42 -13.07 26.55
C ASP A 114 10.71 -14.54 26.91
N GLY A 115 10.34 -15.48 26.02
CA GLY A 115 10.56 -16.92 26.23
C GLY A 115 12.01 -17.32 26.06
N GLU A 116 12.33 -18.48 26.62
CA GLU A 116 13.59 -19.19 26.34
C GLU A 116 13.47 -20.01 25.07
N TYR A 117 14.60 -20.43 24.50
CA TYR A 117 14.65 -21.33 23.36
C TYR A 117 15.64 -22.46 23.60
N ASP A 118 15.42 -23.61 22.96
CA ASP A 118 16.34 -24.73 22.95
C ASP A 118 17.45 -24.47 21.91
N GLU A 119 18.70 -24.65 22.26
CA GLU A 119 19.88 -24.50 21.38
C GLU A 119 19.78 -25.34 20.09
N LYS A 120 18.97 -26.40 20.09
CA LYS A 120 18.67 -27.17 18.85
C LYS A 120 18.14 -26.28 17.74
N TRP A 121 17.50 -25.13 18.05
CA TRP A 121 16.99 -24.22 17.02
C TRP A 121 18.08 -23.42 16.34
N ILE A 122 19.16 -23.09 17.04
CA ILE A 122 20.36 -22.53 16.41
C ILE A 122 21.01 -23.58 15.50
N ASP A 123 21.08 -24.84 15.94
CA ASP A 123 21.58 -25.93 15.11
C ASP A 123 20.68 -26.21 13.90
N PHE A 124 19.37 -26.12 14.05
CA PHE A 124 18.41 -26.21 12.96
C PHE A 124 18.70 -25.19 11.84
N LEU A 125 19.06 -23.97 12.18
CA LEU A 125 19.38 -22.89 11.22
C LEU A 125 20.64 -23.17 10.39
N LYS A 126 21.54 -24.11 10.81
CA LYS A 126 22.73 -24.50 10.04
C LYS A 126 22.37 -25.12 8.69
N SER A 127 21.30 -25.92 8.67
CA SER A 127 20.94 -26.77 7.52
C SER A 127 19.61 -26.38 6.88
N ASN A 128 18.89 -25.45 7.47
CA ASN A 128 17.55 -25.07 6.98
C ASN A 128 17.53 -23.62 6.49
N LYS A 129 16.91 -23.46 5.35
CA LYS A 129 16.60 -22.16 4.73
C LYS A 129 15.11 -22.08 4.47
N ILE A 130 14.61 -20.87 4.28
CA ILE A 130 13.23 -20.67 3.85
C ILE A 130 13.09 -21.16 2.41
N ASP A 131 12.09 -21.99 2.14
CA ASP A 131 11.72 -22.40 0.79
C ASP A 131 11.03 -21.24 0.07
N GLU A 132 11.62 -20.78 -1.02
CA GLU A 132 11.08 -19.65 -1.82
C GLU A 132 9.69 -19.92 -2.40
N ASN A 133 9.28 -21.19 -2.49
CA ASN A 133 7.98 -21.57 -3.04
C ASN A 133 6.84 -21.57 -2.00
N LEU A 134 7.15 -21.31 -0.73
CA LEU A 134 6.13 -21.18 0.30
C LEU A 134 5.29 -19.91 0.07
N ASN A 135 3.99 -20.05 0.36
CA ASN A 135 3.05 -18.96 0.21
C ASN A 135 3.13 -17.96 1.37
N VAL A 136 3.22 -16.70 1.02
CA VAL A 136 2.95 -15.54 1.88
C VAL A 136 1.72 -14.84 1.30
N ASN A 137 0.57 -15.07 1.90
CA ASN A 137 -0.71 -14.63 1.37
C ASN A 137 -1.13 -13.32 2.01
N PHE A 138 -1.72 -12.43 1.23
CA PHE A 138 -2.24 -11.16 1.72
C PHE A 138 -3.76 -11.08 1.55
N TYR A 139 -4.45 -10.71 2.62
CA TYR A 139 -5.85 -10.35 2.51
C TYR A 139 -6.00 -8.91 2.03
N THR A 140 -6.92 -8.69 1.12
CA THR A 140 -7.28 -7.37 0.61
C THR A 140 -8.75 -7.09 0.88
N SER A 141 -9.13 -5.80 0.98
CA SER A 141 -10.54 -5.41 1.05
C SER A 141 -11.23 -5.73 -0.27
N GLY A 142 -11.96 -6.84 -0.34
CA GLY A 142 -12.75 -7.19 -1.52
C GLY A 142 -13.89 -6.19 -1.74
N PHE A 143 -14.25 -5.91 -3.00
CA PHE A 143 -15.38 -5.07 -3.39
C PHE A 143 -16.72 -5.56 -2.82
N THR A 144 -16.85 -6.87 -2.63
CA THR A 144 -18.08 -7.52 -2.12
C THR A 144 -18.22 -7.43 -0.59
N GLY A 145 -17.34 -6.72 0.11
CA GLY A 145 -17.32 -6.63 1.57
C GLY A 145 -16.77 -7.89 2.27
N PHE A 146 -16.36 -8.91 1.49
CA PHE A 146 -15.60 -10.06 1.99
C PHE A 146 -14.12 -9.87 1.69
N PRO A 147 -13.21 -10.20 2.64
CA PRO A 147 -11.78 -10.20 2.39
C PRO A 147 -11.42 -11.16 1.26
N LYS A 148 -10.63 -10.66 0.29
CA LYS A 148 -10.09 -11.49 -0.79
C LYS A 148 -8.68 -11.92 -0.43
N LEU A 149 -8.40 -13.23 -0.47
CA LEU A 149 -7.07 -13.77 -0.31
C LEU A 149 -6.31 -13.70 -1.63
N ILE A 150 -5.13 -13.09 -1.62
CA ILE A 150 -4.19 -13.09 -2.73
C ILE A 150 -3.05 -14.00 -2.37
N GLU A 151 -2.94 -15.12 -3.09
CA GLU A 151 -1.91 -16.11 -2.86
C GLU A 151 -0.69 -15.80 -3.73
N LYS A 152 0.46 -15.60 -3.09
CA LYS A 152 1.76 -15.40 -3.75
C LYS A 152 2.83 -16.15 -2.97
N THR A 153 3.84 -16.65 -3.70
CA THR A 153 5.00 -17.26 -3.07
C THR A 153 6.02 -16.19 -2.64
N LEU A 154 6.87 -16.52 -1.69
CA LEU A 154 8.00 -15.66 -1.32
C LEU A 154 8.88 -15.36 -2.55
N LYS A 155 9.11 -16.35 -3.43
CA LYS A 155 9.81 -16.17 -4.70
C LYS A 155 9.25 -15.03 -5.55
N GLN A 156 7.92 -14.91 -5.64
CA GLN A 156 7.27 -13.86 -6.41
C GLN A 156 7.52 -12.47 -5.80
N PHE A 157 7.46 -12.36 -4.47
CA PHE A 157 7.78 -11.10 -3.78
C PHE A 157 9.25 -10.73 -3.88
N GLU A 158 10.17 -11.69 -3.74
CA GLU A 158 11.60 -11.45 -3.92
C GLU A 158 11.94 -11.06 -5.36
N ALA A 159 11.28 -11.65 -6.35
CA ALA A 159 11.44 -11.27 -7.74
C ALA A 159 10.97 -9.82 -7.98
N GLU A 160 9.88 -9.38 -7.35
CA GLU A 160 9.41 -8.01 -7.38
C GLU A 160 10.44 -7.07 -6.75
N ALA A 161 10.91 -7.35 -5.53
CA ALA A 161 11.91 -6.56 -4.84
C ALA A 161 13.21 -6.41 -5.65
N LEU A 162 13.71 -7.50 -6.26
CA LEU A 162 14.89 -7.46 -7.13
C LEU A 162 14.71 -6.56 -8.35
N LYS A 163 13.48 -6.43 -8.85
CA LYS A 163 13.21 -5.54 -9.99
C LYS A 163 13.15 -4.07 -9.58
N ILE A 164 12.55 -3.78 -8.44
CA ILE A 164 12.60 -2.45 -7.84
C ILE A 164 14.05 -2.04 -7.59
N ILE A 165 14.87 -2.94 -7.06
CA ILE A 165 16.31 -2.71 -6.89
C ILE A 165 17.01 -2.50 -8.22
N GLY A 166 16.68 -3.27 -9.25
CA GLY A 166 17.26 -3.11 -10.59
C GLY A 166 16.92 -1.79 -11.28
N GLU A 167 15.74 -1.22 -10.98
CA GLU A 167 15.31 0.07 -11.54
C GLU A 167 15.82 1.27 -10.73
N PHE A 168 15.81 1.18 -9.40
CA PHE A 168 16.06 2.31 -8.50
C PHE A 168 17.29 2.15 -7.60
N GLY A 169 18.01 1.03 -7.67
CA GLY A 169 19.07 0.66 -6.71
C GLY A 169 20.14 1.72 -6.49
N ASP A 170 20.51 2.49 -7.52
CA ASP A 170 21.48 3.58 -7.38
C ASP A 170 20.97 4.71 -6.47
N SER A 171 19.67 4.95 -6.45
CA SER A 171 19.03 5.95 -5.57
C SER A 171 18.89 5.46 -4.13
N LEU A 172 18.99 4.15 -3.89
CA LEU A 172 18.79 3.51 -2.59
C LEU A 172 20.08 3.26 -1.82
N LYS A 173 21.25 3.39 -2.49
CA LYS A 173 22.57 3.09 -1.90
C LYS A 173 22.82 3.87 -0.60
N ASP A 174 23.34 3.17 0.40
CA ASP A 174 23.78 3.73 1.69
C ASP A 174 22.68 4.52 2.41
N SER A 175 21.39 4.19 2.15
CA SER A 175 20.26 4.86 2.80
C SER A 175 19.75 4.06 3.99
N ILE A 176 19.14 4.77 4.94
CA ILE A 176 18.21 4.15 5.89
C ILE A 176 16.79 4.21 5.31
N PHE A 177 16.05 3.12 5.46
CA PHE A 177 14.66 3.05 5.07
C PHE A 177 13.75 3.47 6.22
N VAL A 178 12.88 4.44 5.96
CA VAL A 178 11.82 4.88 6.86
C VAL A 178 10.49 4.79 6.13
N TYR A 179 9.40 4.49 6.83
CA TYR A 179 8.13 4.20 6.18
C TYR A 179 6.92 4.72 6.98
N SER A 180 5.88 5.12 6.28
CA SER A 180 4.57 5.48 6.83
C SER A 180 3.44 4.54 6.40
N VAL A 181 3.74 3.59 5.52
CA VAL A 181 2.80 2.55 5.07
C VAL A 181 2.99 1.27 5.88
N PRO A 182 1.94 0.48 6.11
CA PRO A 182 2.10 -0.74 6.87
C PRO A 182 2.71 -1.86 6.02
N HIS A 183 3.65 -2.62 6.61
CA HIS A 183 4.26 -3.80 6.00
C HIS A 183 3.32 -5.00 5.86
N TYR A 184 2.18 -4.99 6.50
CA TYR A 184 1.11 -5.97 6.28
C TYR A 184 0.24 -5.67 5.04
N HIS A 185 0.68 -4.74 4.19
CA HIS A 185 0.23 -4.58 2.81
C HIS A 185 1.36 -4.98 1.85
N SER A 186 1.03 -5.56 0.70
CA SER A 186 2.03 -6.05 -0.26
C SER A 186 3.04 -4.99 -0.70
N TYR A 187 2.63 -3.73 -0.85
CA TYR A 187 3.52 -2.61 -1.14
C TYR A 187 4.55 -2.41 -0.02
N GLY A 188 4.09 -2.29 1.23
CA GLY A 188 4.96 -2.16 2.39
C GLY A 188 5.86 -3.39 2.55
N PHE A 189 5.32 -4.61 2.43
CA PHE A 189 6.11 -5.82 2.53
C PHE A 189 7.31 -5.84 1.56
N VAL A 190 7.10 -5.41 0.32
CA VAL A 190 8.17 -5.35 -0.68
C VAL A 190 9.12 -4.19 -0.40
N PHE A 191 8.60 -2.97 -0.22
CA PHE A 191 9.42 -1.76 -0.15
C PHE A 191 9.98 -1.47 1.24
N ASP A 192 9.21 -1.74 2.32
CA ASP A 192 9.67 -1.45 3.67
C ASP A 192 10.59 -2.56 4.19
N PHE A 193 10.40 -3.80 3.73
CA PHE A 193 11.15 -4.94 4.24
C PHE A 193 12.05 -5.61 3.19
N LEU A 194 11.51 -6.20 2.11
CA LEU A 194 12.33 -7.03 1.22
C LEU A 194 13.42 -6.24 0.50
N VAL A 195 13.13 -5.02 0.04
CA VAL A 195 14.12 -4.19 -0.66
C VAL A 195 15.30 -3.83 0.25
N PRO A 196 15.13 -3.22 1.45
CA PRO A 196 16.26 -2.94 2.33
C PRO A 196 16.95 -4.20 2.84
N TYR A 197 16.21 -5.28 3.11
CA TYR A 197 16.79 -6.55 3.52
C TYR A 197 17.74 -7.13 2.46
N ILE A 198 17.31 -7.17 1.19
CA ILE A 198 18.13 -7.69 0.07
C ILE A 198 19.37 -6.82 -0.16
N LEU A 199 19.25 -5.51 0.04
CA LEU A 199 20.35 -4.55 -0.09
C LEU A 199 21.25 -4.50 1.15
N GLU A 200 20.88 -5.20 2.23
CA GLU A 200 21.59 -5.18 3.53
C GLU A 200 21.67 -3.75 4.11
N LEU A 201 20.57 -3.00 3.98
CA LEU A 201 20.43 -1.63 4.46
C LEU A 201 19.64 -1.59 5.77
N LYS A 202 19.84 -0.51 6.52
CA LYS A 202 19.13 -0.29 7.78
C LYS A 202 17.67 0.05 7.54
N LEU A 203 16.79 -0.47 8.40
CA LEU A 203 15.37 -0.20 8.41
C LEU A 203 14.97 0.47 9.72
N ALA A 204 14.09 1.47 9.69
CA ALA A 204 13.43 1.96 10.89
C ALA A 204 12.45 0.89 11.42
N ASP A 205 12.48 0.66 12.73
CA ASP A 205 11.62 -0.35 13.36
C ASP A 205 10.14 0.06 13.37
N ASN A 206 9.87 1.34 13.61
CA ASN A 206 8.51 1.85 13.73
C ASN A 206 8.05 2.64 12.52
N ARG A 207 6.77 2.44 12.18
CA ARG A 207 6.05 3.23 11.19
C ARG A 207 5.99 4.71 11.60
N ILE A 208 6.27 5.60 10.65
CA ILE A 208 6.15 7.03 10.83
C ILE A 208 4.67 7.45 10.81
N ASN A 209 4.16 7.87 11.94
CA ASN A 209 2.77 8.33 12.07
C ASN A 209 2.66 9.87 12.06
N TYR A 210 3.71 10.56 12.49
CA TYR A 210 3.79 12.02 12.57
C TYR A 210 4.95 12.53 11.74
N LEU A 211 4.73 13.62 11.02
CA LEU A 211 5.74 14.22 10.12
C LEU A 211 7.02 14.59 10.86
N GLU A 212 6.90 15.14 12.07
CA GLU A 212 8.02 15.61 12.88
C GLU A 212 9.02 14.49 13.21
N THR A 213 8.54 13.23 13.24
CA THR A 213 9.38 12.05 13.48
C THR A 213 10.45 11.88 12.38
N LEU A 214 10.19 12.37 11.16
CA LEU A 214 11.17 12.34 10.07
C LEU A 214 12.47 13.09 10.43
N ASN A 215 12.38 14.16 11.24
CA ASN A 215 13.57 14.90 11.70
C ASN A 215 14.54 14.04 12.50
N ASN A 216 14.09 12.94 13.12
CA ASN A 216 14.93 12.04 13.91
C ASN A 216 15.94 11.27 13.06
N PHE A 217 15.73 11.22 11.74
CA PHE A 217 16.59 10.50 10.80
C PHE A 217 17.61 11.39 10.08
N GLU A 218 17.59 12.69 10.31
CA GLU A 218 18.48 13.67 9.65
C GLU A 218 19.98 13.53 10.00
N GLU A 219 20.34 12.61 10.89
CA GLU A 219 21.73 12.22 11.11
C GLU A 219 22.27 11.27 10.00
N TYR A 220 21.37 10.63 9.23
CA TYR A 220 21.74 9.79 8.09
C TYR A 220 21.89 10.65 6.84
N LYS A 221 22.93 10.37 6.05
CA LYS A 221 23.22 11.12 4.83
C LYS A 221 22.17 10.90 3.74
N ASN A 222 21.74 9.65 3.59
CA ASN A 222 20.73 9.24 2.61
C ASN A 222 19.55 8.58 3.34
N ILE A 223 18.34 8.96 2.97
CA ILE A 223 17.11 8.44 3.56
C ILE A 223 16.15 8.03 2.42
N THR A 224 15.64 6.82 2.48
CA THR A 224 14.59 6.34 1.60
C THR A 224 13.28 6.30 2.36
N PHE A 225 12.30 7.07 1.92
CA PHE A 225 10.99 7.18 2.55
C PHE A 225 9.91 6.51 1.71
N ILE A 226 9.29 5.49 2.29
CA ILE A 226 8.21 4.74 1.68
C ILE A 226 6.89 5.23 2.26
N THR A 227 6.04 5.80 1.41
CA THR A 227 4.86 6.52 1.89
C THR A 227 3.67 6.40 0.92
N ASN A 228 2.63 7.18 1.17
CA ASN A 228 1.44 7.27 0.34
C ASN A 228 0.96 8.73 0.22
N PRO A 229 0.08 9.03 -0.76
CA PRO A 229 -0.42 10.39 -0.97
C PRO A 229 -1.13 10.98 0.26
N ALA A 230 -1.84 10.14 1.05
CA ALA A 230 -2.55 10.61 2.23
C ALA A 230 -1.61 11.11 3.33
N PHE A 231 -0.43 10.51 3.46
CA PHE A 231 0.61 10.99 4.37
C PHE A 231 1.25 12.27 3.83
N LEU A 232 1.60 12.30 2.55
CA LEU A 232 2.25 13.45 1.92
C LEU A 232 1.38 14.71 1.91
N LYS A 233 0.06 14.59 1.80
CA LYS A 233 -0.89 15.72 1.92
C LYS A 233 -0.82 16.45 3.28
N ARG A 234 -0.23 15.83 4.31
CA ARG A 234 -0.07 16.41 5.64
C ARG A 234 1.23 17.18 5.82
N ILE A 235 2.09 17.25 4.80
CA ILE A 235 3.38 17.94 4.90
C ILE A 235 3.17 19.39 5.31
N ASP A 236 3.77 19.74 6.46
CA ASP A 236 3.92 21.08 6.95
C ASP A 236 5.41 21.47 6.94
N LYS A 237 5.74 22.42 6.09
CA LYS A 237 7.13 22.90 5.93
C LYS A 237 7.74 23.44 7.23
N SER A 238 6.91 24.00 8.10
CA SER A 238 7.36 24.60 9.36
C SER A 238 7.84 23.56 10.38
N SER A 239 7.34 22.33 10.26
CA SER A 239 7.66 21.23 11.21
C SER A 239 8.86 20.40 10.79
N LEU A 240 9.31 20.50 9.53
CA LEU A 240 10.38 19.69 8.98
C LEU A 240 11.69 20.46 8.83
N LYS A 241 12.81 19.83 9.20
CA LYS A 241 14.17 20.39 9.13
C LYS A 241 15.06 19.51 8.25
N ILE A 242 14.70 19.38 6.99
CA ILE A 242 15.31 18.48 6.03
C ILE A 242 16.69 19.02 5.58
N LYS A 243 17.73 18.19 5.70
CA LYS A 243 19.12 18.46 5.28
C LYS A 243 19.73 17.30 4.50
N SER A 244 19.26 16.09 4.78
CA SER A 244 19.73 14.85 4.17
C SER A 244 19.26 14.72 2.73
N LYS A 245 19.84 13.77 1.99
CA LYS A 245 19.35 13.40 0.66
C LYS A 245 18.21 12.39 0.83
N TRP A 246 17.06 12.75 0.33
CA TRP A 246 15.86 11.90 0.37
C TRP A 246 15.57 11.27 -0.98
N THR A 247 15.07 10.04 -0.94
CA THR A 247 14.39 9.37 -2.05
C THR A 247 12.99 9.01 -1.53
N VAL A 248 11.94 9.51 -2.17
CA VAL A 248 10.55 9.33 -1.71
C VAL A 248 9.81 8.45 -2.69
N PHE A 249 9.26 7.32 -2.20
CA PHE A 249 8.34 6.47 -2.96
C PHE A 249 6.92 6.66 -2.45
N SER A 250 5.98 6.81 -3.37
CA SER A 250 4.55 6.93 -3.05
C SER A 250 3.74 5.92 -3.84
N SER A 251 2.79 5.25 -3.21
CA SER A 251 1.90 4.29 -3.85
C SER A 251 0.53 4.25 -3.17
N THR A 252 -0.34 3.34 -3.61
CA THR A 252 -1.69 3.06 -3.06
C THR A 252 -2.78 4.06 -3.41
N GLY A 253 -2.45 5.17 -4.01
CA GLY A 253 -3.39 6.20 -4.48
C GLY A 253 -2.73 7.14 -5.47
N ALA A 254 -3.52 7.97 -6.14
CA ALA A 254 -3.00 9.02 -7.01
C ALA A 254 -2.39 10.15 -6.17
N LEU A 255 -1.21 10.60 -6.54
CA LEU A 255 -0.57 11.76 -5.95
C LEU A 255 -0.99 13.01 -6.74
N ASP A 256 -1.51 14.01 -6.07
CA ASP A 256 -1.85 15.29 -6.70
C ASP A 256 -0.59 16.07 -7.03
N LYS A 257 -0.64 16.91 -8.06
CA LYS A 257 0.52 17.67 -8.50
C LYS A 257 1.03 18.61 -7.41
N GLU A 258 0.14 19.32 -6.73
CA GLU A 258 0.48 20.24 -5.64
C GLU A 258 1.19 19.51 -4.48
N VAL A 259 0.80 18.26 -4.21
CA VAL A 259 1.45 17.44 -3.18
C VAL A 259 2.84 17.00 -3.63
N ASN A 260 3.02 16.71 -4.91
CA ASN A 260 4.36 16.43 -5.46
C ASN A 260 5.24 17.68 -5.45
N ASP A 261 4.70 18.84 -5.80
CA ASP A 261 5.42 20.14 -5.76
C ASP A 261 5.87 20.44 -4.31
N LEU A 262 5.03 20.10 -3.33
CA LEU A 262 5.36 20.20 -1.91
C LEU A 262 6.48 19.23 -1.51
N CYS A 263 6.47 17.99 -2.02
CA CYS A 263 7.58 17.05 -1.83
C CYS A 263 8.89 17.60 -2.40
N LEU A 264 8.85 18.15 -3.61
CA LEU A 264 10.00 18.72 -4.27
C LEU A 264 10.56 19.90 -3.46
N GLU A 265 9.70 20.75 -2.92
CA GLU A 265 10.12 21.88 -2.10
C GLU A 265 10.72 21.44 -0.75
N VAL A 266 10.13 20.44 -0.08
CA VAL A 266 10.55 20.03 1.27
C VAL A 266 11.71 19.04 1.22
N PHE A 267 11.65 18.00 0.39
CA PHE A 267 12.65 16.94 0.34
C PHE A 267 13.68 17.14 -0.79
N ASN A 268 13.53 18.19 -1.59
CA ASN A 268 14.36 18.46 -2.78
C ASN A 268 14.39 17.28 -3.76
N THR A 269 13.28 16.55 -3.87
CA THR A 269 13.11 15.42 -4.78
C THR A 269 11.62 15.21 -5.11
N ASP A 270 11.37 14.75 -6.34
CA ASP A 270 10.05 14.23 -6.69
C ASP A 270 9.72 12.98 -5.90
N ALA A 271 8.44 12.80 -5.59
CA ALA A 271 7.96 11.49 -5.22
C ALA A 271 7.95 10.57 -6.45
N ILE A 272 8.61 9.43 -6.34
CA ILE A 272 8.53 8.35 -7.32
C ILE A 272 7.22 7.62 -7.05
N GLU A 273 6.20 7.88 -7.87
CA GLU A 273 4.94 7.16 -7.77
C GLU A 273 5.09 5.75 -8.33
N ILE A 274 4.66 4.74 -7.57
CA ILE A 274 4.61 3.34 -8.01
C ILE A 274 3.15 2.95 -8.25
N TYR A 275 2.86 2.51 -9.46
CA TYR A 275 1.57 1.94 -9.85
C TYR A 275 1.64 0.42 -9.77
N GLY A 276 0.67 -0.17 -9.07
CA GLY A 276 0.61 -1.62 -8.88
C GLY A 276 -0.66 -2.08 -8.17
N SER A 277 -0.78 -3.39 -8.06
CA SER A 277 -1.83 -4.05 -7.28
C SER A 277 -1.24 -5.22 -6.50
N THR A 278 -1.97 -5.75 -5.51
CA THR A 278 -1.48 -6.92 -4.75
C THR A 278 -1.31 -8.13 -5.67
N GLU A 279 -2.19 -8.30 -6.65
CA GLU A 279 -2.14 -9.38 -7.63
C GLU A 279 -0.97 -9.20 -8.63
N GLY A 280 -0.85 -8.00 -9.19
CA GLY A 280 0.11 -7.69 -10.26
C GLY A 280 1.50 -7.33 -9.78
N GLY A 281 1.65 -6.94 -8.52
CA GLY A 281 2.85 -6.28 -8.00
C GLY A 281 3.04 -4.88 -8.56
N GLY A 282 4.24 -4.32 -8.43
CA GLY A 282 4.61 -3.04 -9.06
C GLY A 282 4.69 -3.18 -10.58
N MET A 283 3.97 -2.35 -11.32
CA MET A 283 3.85 -2.46 -12.77
C MET A 283 4.47 -1.29 -13.53
N ALA A 284 4.36 -0.10 -12.97
CA ALA A 284 4.84 1.13 -13.60
C ALA A 284 5.21 2.17 -12.55
N TYR A 285 5.89 3.20 -12.97
CA TYR A 285 6.25 4.34 -12.15
C TYR A 285 6.14 5.64 -12.93
N ARG A 286 6.10 6.76 -12.21
CA ARG A 286 6.27 8.09 -12.79
C ARG A 286 6.85 9.05 -11.77
N LYS A 287 7.39 10.17 -12.28
CA LYS A 287 7.73 11.38 -11.54
C LYS A 287 6.99 12.54 -12.17
N ARG A 288 6.17 13.22 -11.42
CA ARG A 288 5.26 14.25 -11.92
C ARG A 288 5.95 15.46 -12.54
N SER A 289 7.13 15.83 -12.07
CA SER A 289 7.90 16.93 -12.68
C SER A 289 8.44 16.58 -14.07
N GLU A 290 8.65 15.26 -14.34
CA GLU A 290 9.17 14.81 -15.62
C GLU A 290 8.02 14.58 -16.62
N LYS A 291 6.94 13.88 -16.19
CA LYS A 291 5.76 13.56 -17.04
C LYS A 291 4.57 13.05 -16.24
N ASP A 292 3.37 13.20 -16.82
CA ASP A 292 2.13 12.67 -16.24
C ASP A 292 1.87 11.20 -16.61
N LEU A 293 2.49 10.71 -17.70
CA LEU A 293 2.35 9.33 -18.15
C LEU A 293 3.07 8.36 -17.21
N TRP A 294 2.47 7.20 -17.02
CA TRP A 294 3.08 6.07 -16.34
C TRP A 294 4.07 5.38 -17.27
N THR A 295 5.27 5.11 -16.78
CA THR A 295 6.29 4.34 -17.48
C THR A 295 6.31 2.92 -16.93
N ARG A 296 6.15 1.95 -17.78
CA ARG A 296 6.19 0.53 -17.45
C ARG A 296 7.56 0.14 -16.87
N LEU A 297 7.58 -0.65 -15.80
CA LEU A 297 8.82 -1.30 -15.35
C LEU A 297 9.31 -2.29 -16.41
N LYS A 298 10.59 -2.28 -16.75
CA LYS A 298 11.18 -2.97 -17.91
C LYS A 298 10.81 -4.43 -18.10
N ILE A 299 10.52 -5.16 -17.03
CA ILE A 299 10.21 -6.59 -17.10
C ILE A 299 8.73 -6.90 -17.09
N VAL A 300 7.89 -5.92 -16.84
CA VAL A 300 6.45 -6.09 -16.85
C VAL A 300 5.96 -6.03 -18.29
N LYS A 301 5.22 -7.02 -18.71
CA LYS A 301 4.50 -6.98 -19.96
C LYS A 301 3.09 -6.48 -19.71
N LEU A 302 2.66 -5.51 -20.48
CA LEU A 302 1.32 -4.94 -20.42
C LEU A 302 0.56 -5.27 -21.70
N LYS A 303 -0.72 -5.51 -21.60
CA LYS A 303 -1.65 -5.54 -22.72
C LYS A 303 -3.00 -4.99 -22.31
N VAL A 304 -3.74 -4.48 -23.27
CA VAL A 304 -5.11 -4.01 -23.08
C VAL A 304 -6.06 -4.78 -23.99
N ASN A 305 -7.29 -4.97 -23.54
CA ASN A 305 -8.35 -5.49 -24.40
C ASN A 305 -9.04 -4.35 -25.18
N GLU A 306 -10.03 -4.68 -25.98
CA GLU A 306 -10.82 -3.73 -26.78
C GLU A 306 -11.52 -2.64 -25.94
N ASN A 307 -11.67 -2.90 -24.65
CA ASN A 307 -12.28 -1.98 -23.69
C ASN A 307 -11.25 -1.08 -22.97
N GLY A 308 -9.96 -1.23 -23.27
CA GLY A 308 -8.88 -0.54 -22.56
C GLY A 308 -8.53 -1.17 -21.19
N SER A 309 -9.12 -2.31 -20.83
CA SER A 309 -8.83 -3.00 -19.59
C SER A 309 -7.41 -3.51 -19.56
N LEU A 310 -6.68 -3.23 -18.48
CA LEU A 310 -5.27 -3.53 -18.33
C LEU A 310 -5.05 -4.96 -17.81
N PHE A 311 -4.13 -5.66 -18.46
CA PHE A 311 -3.56 -6.92 -18.00
C PHE A 311 -2.05 -6.80 -17.90
N CYS A 312 -1.49 -7.40 -16.85
CA CYS A 312 -0.05 -7.47 -16.66
C CYS A 312 0.45 -8.91 -16.57
N SER A 313 1.69 -9.12 -16.97
CA SER A 313 2.43 -10.36 -16.80
C SER A 313 3.89 -10.06 -16.48
N SER A 314 4.43 -10.75 -15.49
CA SER A 314 5.82 -10.58 -15.05
C SER A 314 6.32 -11.86 -14.36
N GLY A 315 7.61 -11.93 -14.03
CA GLY A 315 8.15 -13.04 -13.23
C GLY A 315 7.53 -13.18 -11.83
N TYR A 316 6.89 -12.13 -11.34
CA TYR A 316 6.23 -12.12 -10.02
C TYR A 316 4.69 -12.23 -10.09
N THR A 317 4.12 -12.37 -11.29
CA THR A 317 2.71 -12.79 -11.43
C THR A 317 2.57 -14.31 -11.67
N GLY A 318 3.70 -15.00 -11.84
CA GLY A 318 3.78 -16.38 -12.33
C GLY A 318 4.11 -16.43 -13.81
N GLU A 319 4.95 -17.39 -14.20
CA GLU A 319 5.44 -17.49 -15.56
C GLU A 319 4.30 -17.76 -16.56
N GLY A 320 4.15 -16.88 -17.54
CA GLY A 320 3.11 -16.99 -18.57
C GLY A 320 1.70 -16.59 -18.15
N PHE A 321 1.46 -16.26 -16.88
CA PHE A 321 0.15 -15.82 -16.41
C PHE A 321 -0.09 -14.34 -16.66
N TRP A 322 -1.29 -14.02 -17.12
CA TRP A 322 -1.78 -12.66 -17.27
C TRP A 322 -2.78 -12.34 -16.16
N VAL A 323 -2.43 -11.37 -15.34
CA VAL A 323 -3.30 -10.86 -14.27
C VAL A 323 -4.15 -9.75 -14.82
N HIS A 324 -5.45 -9.84 -14.65
CA HIS A 324 -6.38 -8.75 -14.88
C HIS A 324 -6.27 -7.76 -13.73
N VAL A 325 -5.92 -6.50 -14.05
CA VAL A 325 -5.63 -5.49 -13.03
C VAL A 325 -6.90 -4.81 -12.52
N GLY A 326 -7.93 -4.77 -13.36
CA GLY A 326 -9.20 -4.10 -13.09
C GLY A 326 -9.13 -2.58 -13.26
N ASP A 327 -8.12 -2.10 -13.97
CA ASP A 327 -7.97 -0.70 -14.36
C ASP A 327 -8.09 -0.55 -15.89
N VAL A 328 -8.52 0.63 -16.32
CA VAL A 328 -8.59 1.02 -17.72
C VAL A 328 -7.51 2.04 -18.01
N VAL A 329 -6.78 1.82 -19.08
CA VAL A 329 -5.67 2.68 -19.50
C VAL A 329 -5.77 3.03 -20.99
N ASP A 330 -5.12 4.13 -21.35
CA ASP A 330 -4.84 4.50 -22.74
C ASP A 330 -3.34 4.35 -22.99
N MET A 331 -2.97 3.30 -23.77
CA MET A 331 -1.57 3.07 -24.15
C MET A 331 -1.13 4.11 -25.16
N LYS A 332 -0.13 4.91 -24.83
CA LYS A 332 0.45 5.90 -25.76
C LYS A 332 1.54 5.27 -26.63
N ASN A 333 2.26 4.27 -26.09
CA ASN A 333 3.23 3.42 -26.78
C ASN A 333 3.43 2.12 -25.98
N GLU A 334 4.43 1.29 -26.29
CA GLU A 334 4.69 0.02 -25.60
C GLU A 334 5.08 0.18 -24.11
N ASP A 335 5.64 1.32 -23.75
CA ASP A 335 6.22 1.57 -22.43
C ASP A 335 5.41 2.59 -21.59
N GLU A 336 4.51 3.36 -22.23
CA GLU A 336 3.86 4.47 -21.56
C GLU A 336 2.34 4.44 -21.75
N PHE A 337 1.64 4.76 -20.66
CA PHE A 337 0.19 4.81 -20.64
C PHE A 337 -0.36 5.91 -19.73
N GLU A 338 -1.56 6.30 -20.00
CA GLU A 338 -2.39 7.13 -19.14
C GLU A 338 -3.38 6.23 -18.38
N LEU A 339 -3.44 6.39 -17.05
CA LEU A 339 -4.41 5.69 -16.20
C LEU A 339 -5.75 6.44 -16.25
N LEU A 340 -6.76 5.84 -16.84
CA LEU A 340 -8.09 6.44 -16.96
C LEU A 340 -8.96 6.21 -15.72
N GLY A 341 -8.75 5.11 -15.01
CA GLY A 341 -9.45 4.77 -13.77
C GLY A 341 -9.70 3.28 -13.60
N ARG A 342 -10.50 2.94 -12.59
CA ARG A 342 -10.94 1.57 -12.34
C ARG A 342 -12.03 1.18 -13.33
N GLU A 343 -12.08 -0.10 -13.74
CA GLU A 343 -13.17 -0.63 -14.59
C GLU A 343 -14.54 -0.44 -13.94
N ASP A 344 -14.64 -0.67 -12.65
CA ASP A 344 -15.84 -0.48 -11.86
C ASP A 344 -16.22 1.00 -11.63
N SER A 345 -15.29 1.93 -11.89
CA SER A 345 -15.55 3.37 -11.91
C SER A 345 -15.90 3.92 -13.28
N ILE A 346 -15.84 3.07 -14.33
CA ILE A 346 -16.26 3.44 -15.67
C ILE A 346 -17.70 3.01 -15.87
N VAL A 347 -18.56 4.00 -15.95
CA VAL A 347 -19.99 3.82 -16.14
C VAL A 347 -20.41 4.14 -17.55
N LYS A 348 -21.48 3.52 -18.02
CA LYS A 348 -22.12 3.89 -19.29
C LYS A 348 -23.32 4.75 -19.00
N ILE A 349 -23.35 5.96 -19.54
CA ILE A 349 -24.49 6.86 -19.48
C ILE A 349 -24.88 7.23 -20.91
N GLU A 350 -26.10 6.91 -21.32
CA GLU A 350 -26.58 7.15 -22.69
C GLU A 350 -25.62 6.62 -23.77
N GLY A 351 -25.02 5.44 -23.52
CA GLY A 351 -24.11 4.77 -24.44
C GLY A 351 -22.65 5.25 -24.39
N LYS A 352 -22.33 6.31 -23.65
CA LYS A 352 -20.97 6.83 -23.50
C LYS A 352 -20.32 6.24 -22.24
N ARG A 353 -19.05 5.86 -22.36
CA ARG A 353 -18.20 5.45 -21.23
C ARG A 353 -17.66 6.68 -20.52
N ILE A 354 -17.86 6.74 -19.22
CA ILE A 354 -17.50 7.88 -18.37
C ILE A 354 -16.74 7.35 -17.19
N SER A 355 -15.53 7.86 -16.96
CA SER A 355 -14.79 7.59 -15.72
C SER A 355 -15.23 8.62 -14.65
N VAL A 356 -15.89 8.15 -13.60
CA VAL A 356 -16.24 9.02 -12.46
C VAL A 356 -14.99 9.57 -11.76
N GLN A 357 -13.89 8.83 -11.80
CA GLN A 357 -12.62 9.27 -11.25
C GLN A 357 -11.97 10.41 -12.04
N GLN A 358 -12.19 10.48 -13.36
CA GLN A 358 -11.73 11.63 -14.17
C GLN A 358 -12.49 12.90 -13.80
N ILE A 359 -13.78 12.77 -13.46
CA ILE A 359 -14.57 13.91 -12.96
C ILE A 359 -13.98 14.40 -11.64
N ASP A 360 -13.71 13.49 -10.69
CA ASP A 360 -13.11 13.83 -9.40
C ASP A 360 -11.76 14.53 -9.56
N ARG A 361 -10.89 14.00 -10.42
CA ARG A 361 -9.59 14.62 -10.70
C ARG A 361 -9.76 16.05 -11.22
N GLN A 362 -10.67 16.24 -12.18
CA GLN A 362 -10.89 17.57 -12.76
C GLN A 362 -11.47 18.55 -11.73
N ILE A 363 -12.33 18.08 -10.83
CA ILE A 363 -12.83 18.92 -9.73
C ILE A 363 -11.68 19.36 -8.83
N LEU A 364 -10.76 18.45 -8.50
CA LEU A 364 -9.63 18.71 -7.61
C LEU A 364 -8.51 19.55 -8.23
N GLU A 365 -8.52 19.78 -9.54
CA GLU A 365 -7.64 20.76 -10.20
C GLU A 365 -8.04 22.23 -9.87
N ASP A 366 -9.25 22.44 -9.37
CA ASP A 366 -9.71 23.75 -8.95
C ASP A 366 -9.55 23.93 -7.43
N LYS A 367 -8.77 24.95 -7.04
CA LYS A 367 -8.44 25.29 -5.64
C LYS A 367 -9.61 25.52 -4.70
N ASN A 368 -10.80 25.73 -5.23
CA ASN A 368 -12.02 25.89 -4.43
C ASN A 368 -12.51 24.58 -3.82
N PHE A 369 -12.00 23.44 -4.28
CA PHE A 369 -12.43 22.11 -3.87
C PHE A 369 -11.29 21.32 -3.23
N LYS A 370 -11.51 20.84 -2.00
CA LYS A 370 -10.49 20.14 -1.19
C LYS A 370 -10.52 18.62 -1.37
N ASP A 371 -11.71 18.05 -1.56
CA ASP A 371 -11.89 16.62 -1.84
C ASP A 371 -13.15 16.39 -2.68
N SER A 372 -13.18 15.30 -3.46
CA SER A 372 -14.30 14.94 -4.31
C SER A 372 -14.47 13.43 -4.41
N TYR A 373 -15.71 12.98 -4.47
CA TYR A 373 -16.06 11.61 -4.75
C TYR A 373 -17.33 11.54 -5.57
N THR A 374 -17.18 11.13 -6.82
CA THR A 374 -18.27 11.02 -7.80
C THR A 374 -18.75 9.59 -7.91
N ILE A 375 -20.06 9.41 -7.95
CA ILE A 375 -20.74 8.12 -8.08
C ILE A 375 -21.69 8.10 -9.25
N TYR A 376 -21.88 6.92 -9.80
CA TYR A 376 -22.95 6.64 -10.76
C TYR A 376 -24.26 6.41 -10.02
N CYS A 377 -25.34 6.97 -10.55
CA CYS A 377 -26.68 6.82 -10.04
C CYS A 377 -27.62 6.39 -11.15
N LYS A 378 -28.48 5.41 -10.86
CA LYS A 378 -29.54 4.97 -11.76
C LYS A 378 -30.89 5.21 -11.11
N SER A 379 -31.79 5.80 -11.80
CA SER A 379 -33.19 5.96 -11.39
C SER A 379 -34.12 5.37 -12.47
N ASP A 380 -35.39 5.13 -12.14
CA ASP A 380 -36.38 4.59 -13.08
C ASP A 380 -36.50 5.35 -14.41
N LYS A 381 -36.09 6.61 -14.42
CA LYS A 381 -36.22 7.49 -15.58
C LYS A 381 -34.90 7.78 -16.31
N ARG A 382 -33.73 7.64 -15.63
CA ARG A 382 -32.44 8.02 -16.23
C ARG A 382 -31.23 7.62 -15.38
N GLU A 383 -30.11 7.53 -16.06
CA GLU A 383 -28.77 7.38 -15.49
C GLU A 383 -28.08 8.73 -15.37
N TYR A 384 -27.29 8.95 -14.32
CA TYR A 384 -26.55 10.20 -14.09
C TYR A 384 -25.42 10.01 -13.10
N VAL A 385 -24.52 10.99 -12.98
CA VAL A 385 -23.50 11.04 -11.93
C VAL A 385 -23.88 12.07 -10.86
N ALA A 386 -23.49 11.78 -9.62
CA ALA A 386 -23.60 12.67 -8.48
C ALA A 386 -22.24 12.79 -7.81
N SER A 387 -21.87 13.99 -7.34
CA SER A 387 -20.61 14.23 -6.67
C SER A 387 -20.81 14.69 -5.24
N PHE A 388 -20.04 14.10 -4.31
CA PHE A 388 -19.85 14.57 -2.95
C PHE A 388 -18.55 15.37 -2.93
N ILE A 389 -18.59 16.59 -2.41
CA ILE A 389 -17.49 17.53 -2.53
C ILE A 389 -17.23 18.20 -1.18
N VAL A 390 -15.95 18.36 -0.86
CA VAL A 390 -15.49 19.17 0.27
C VAL A 390 -14.98 20.50 -0.26
N LEU A 391 -15.55 21.57 0.22
CA LEU A 391 -15.10 22.93 -0.13
C LEU A 391 -13.79 23.27 0.58
N SER A 392 -12.94 24.06 -0.07
CA SER A 392 -11.73 24.62 0.55
C SER A 392 -12.08 25.72 1.56
N ASP A 393 -13.08 26.53 1.24
CA ASP A 393 -13.69 27.52 2.14
C ASP A 393 -15.04 26.98 2.62
N ALA A 394 -15.13 26.67 3.90
CA ALA A 394 -16.34 26.12 4.51
C ALA A 394 -17.50 27.13 4.59
N ASP A 395 -17.21 28.42 4.50
CA ASP A 395 -18.20 29.49 4.57
C ASP A 395 -18.70 29.92 3.18
N ALA A 396 -18.22 29.32 2.09
CA ALA A 396 -18.65 29.62 0.74
C ALA A 396 -20.11 29.23 0.51
N ASP A 397 -20.84 30.08 -0.24
CA ASP A 397 -22.24 29.79 -0.59
C ASP A 397 -22.36 28.54 -1.48
N GLU A 398 -23.05 27.53 -1.00
CA GLU A 398 -23.17 26.24 -1.68
C GLU A 398 -23.86 26.33 -3.05
N GLU A 399 -24.87 27.21 -3.20
CA GLU A 399 -25.61 27.34 -4.48
C GLU A 399 -24.76 28.03 -5.54
N ASP A 400 -23.99 29.05 -5.14
CA ASP A 400 -23.03 29.71 -6.01
C ASP A 400 -21.92 28.74 -6.42
N MET A 401 -21.41 27.92 -5.48
CA MET A 401 -20.39 26.91 -5.77
C MET A 401 -20.90 25.77 -6.65
N LYS A 402 -22.15 25.34 -6.53
CA LYS A 402 -22.78 24.38 -7.45
C LYS A 402 -22.84 24.92 -8.88
N LYS A 403 -23.23 26.16 -9.02
CA LYS A 403 -23.30 26.82 -10.33
C LYS A 403 -21.91 26.98 -10.93
N TYR A 404 -20.97 27.49 -10.16
CA TYR A 404 -19.58 27.65 -10.55
C TYR A 404 -19.00 26.33 -11.05
N LEU A 405 -19.09 25.23 -10.24
CA LEU A 405 -18.55 23.94 -10.59
C LEU A 405 -19.14 23.39 -11.89
N LYS A 406 -20.45 23.50 -12.08
CA LYS A 406 -21.08 23.05 -13.33
C LYS A 406 -20.57 23.83 -14.53
N ASP A 407 -20.35 25.12 -14.39
CA ASP A 407 -19.83 25.96 -15.47
C ASP A 407 -18.34 25.65 -15.73
N TYR A 408 -17.55 25.43 -14.70
CA TYR A 408 -16.15 24.99 -14.79
C TYR A 408 -16.04 23.66 -15.55
N LEU A 409 -16.80 22.64 -15.16
CA LEU A 409 -16.76 21.32 -15.78
C LEU A 409 -17.22 21.31 -17.25
N LYS A 410 -18.03 22.27 -17.68
CA LYS A 410 -18.41 22.41 -19.12
C LYS A 410 -17.23 22.69 -20.02
N GLY A 411 -16.14 23.23 -19.48
CA GLY A 411 -14.90 23.46 -20.22
C GLY A 411 -14.13 22.17 -20.56
N TYR A 412 -14.41 21.09 -19.83
CA TYR A 412 -13.66 19.83 -19.91
C TYR A 412 -14.51 18.64 -20.34
N PHE A 413 -15.80 18.66 -20.02
CA PHE A 413 -16.70 17.52 -20.24
C PHE A 413 -17.96 17.90 -20.99
N GLU A 414 -18.48 16.93 -21.73
CA GLU A 414 -19.82 17.06 -22.32
C GLU A 414 -20.90 17.13 -21.21
N LYS A 415 -22.00 17.78 -21.51
CA LYS A 415 -23.12 18.04 -20.57
C LYS A 415 -23.61 16.76 -19.84
N ILE A 416 -23.54 15.61 -20.51
CA ILE A 416 -24.01 14.34 -19.94
C ILE A 416 -23.11 13.83 -18.79
N VAL A 417 -21.82 14.19 -18.81
CA VAL A 417 -20.81 13.78 -17.82
C VAL A 417 -20.87 14.66 -16.58
N ILE A 418 -21.38 15.90 -16.70
CA ILE A 418 -21.42 16.85 -15.59
C ILE A 418 -22.37 16.34 -14.51
N PRO A 419 -21.94 16.33 -13.22
CA PRO A 419 -22.75 15.85 -12.12
C PRO A 419 -24.11 16.58 -12.07
N LYS A 420 -25.20 15.81 -12.13
CA LYS A 420 -26.56 16.38 -12.01
C LYS A 420 -26.87 16.78 -10.59
N LYS A 421 -26.35 16.03 -9.63
CA LYS A 421 -26.46 16.32 -8.20
C LYS A 421 -25.08 16.55 -7.61
N ILE A 422 -24.96 17.60 -6.85
CA ILE A 422 -23.75 17.97 -6.11
C ILE A 422 -24.15 18.14 -4.67
N TYR A 423 -23.44 17.42 -3.78
CA TYR A 423 -23.64 17.44 -2.35
C TYR A 423 -22.35 17.92 -1.68
N PHE A 424 -22.42 18.97 -0.89
CA PHE A 424 -21.31 19.41 -0.09
C PHE A 424 -21.30 18.68 1.25
N THR A 425 -20.11 18.33 1.73
CA THR A 425 -19.90 17.60 2.98
C THR A 425 -18.60 18.06 3.64
N ASP A 426 -18.52 17.95 4.96
CA ASP A 426 -17.33 18.36 5.72
C ASP A 426 -16.11 17.47 5.43
N SER A 427 -16.32 16.21 5.07
CA SER A 427 -15.24 15.27 4.76
C SER A 427 -15.74 14.09 3.94
N ILE A 428 -14.85 13.52 3.14
CA ILE A 428 -15.03 12.23 2.47
C ILE A 428 -14.24 11.18 3.26
N PRO A 429 -14.90 10.17 3.85
CA PRO A 429 -14.24 9.22 4.73
C PRO A 429 -13.28 8.32 3.96
N ARG A 430 -12.03 8.23 4.46
CA ARG A 430 -10.97 7.39 3.92
C ARG A 430 -10.35 6.54 5.03
N ASN A 431 -9.85 5.37 4.66
CA ASN A 431 -9.07 4.52 5.57
C ASN A 431 -7.61 5.01 5.67
N GLU A 432 -6.79 4.34 6.48
CA GLU A 432 -5.36 4.68 6.68
C GLU A 432 -4.52 4.66 5.40
N MET A 433 -4.96 3.93 4.38
CA MET A 433 -4.33 3.87 3.06
C MET A 433 -4.87 4.95 2.10
N GLY A 434 -5.71 5.87 2.56
CA GLY A 434 -6.32 6.91 1.74
C GLY A 434 -7.45 6.42 0.82
N LYS A 435 -7.85 5.16 0.89
CA LYS A 435 -8.97 4.60 0.11
C LYS A 435 -10.30 4.93 0.78
N ILE A 436 -11.34 5.12 -0.05
CA ILE A 436 -12.70 5.40 0.43
C ILE A 436 -13.17 4.33 1.43
N ASP A 437 -13.60 4.78 2.60
CA ASP A 437 -14.32 3.94 3.57
C ASP A 437 -15.80 3.90 3.17
N ARG A 438 -16.15 2.89 2.40
CA ARG A 438 -17.51 2.70 1.86
C ARG A 438 -18.56 2.74 2.94
N LYS A 439 -18.32 2.07 4.07
CA LYS A 439 -19.32 1.95 5.14
C LYS A 439 -19.66 3.30 5.79
N ARG A 440 -18.64 4.15 5.97
CA ARG A 440 -18.83 5.51 6.49
C ARG A 440 -19.42 6.43 5.44
N LEU A 441 -19.05 6.24 4.17
CA LEU A 441 -19.59 7.00 3.07
C LEU A 441 -21.08 6.70 2.88
N ASP A 442 -21.52 5.44 2.97
CA ASP A 442 -22.92 5.04 2.86
C ASP A 442 -23.78 5.78 3.89
N ALA A 443 -23.28 5.95 5.12
CA ALA A 443 -23.98 6.73 6.15
C ALA A 443 -24.12 8.22 5.80
N ILE A 444 -23.16 8.80 5.07
CA ILE A 444 -23.26 10.17 4.54
C ILE A 444 -24.30 10.19 3.41
N MET A 445 -24.26 9.22 2.51
CA MET A 445 -25.18 9.13 1.38
C MET A 445 -26.63 8.94 1.81
N GLU A 446 -26.88 8.22 2.91
CA GLU A 446 -28.20 8.09 3.52
C GLU A 446 -28.77 9.44 3.94
N LYS A 447 -27.96 10.32 4.53
CA LYS A 447 -28.39 11.68 4.92
C LYS A 447 -28.87 12.52 3.74
N PHE A 448 -28.33 12.26 2.56
CA PHE A 448 -28.71 12.97 1.34
C PHE A 448 -29.80 12.22 0.52
N GLU A 449 -30.46 11.19 1.08
CA GLU A 449 -31.48 10.36 0.43
C GLU A 449 -30.98 9.73 -0.91
N VAL A 450 -29.70 9.48 -1.03
CA VAL A 450 -29.10 8.95 -2.26
C VAL A 450 -29.28 7.42 -2.32
N LEU A 451 -29.27 6.74 -1.18
CA LEU A 451 -29.37 5.27 -1.07
C LEU A 451 -30.76 4.68 -1.38
N ASN A 452 -31.79 5.50 -1.38
CA ASN A 452 -33.15 5.03 -1.73
C ASN A 452 -33.36 4.77 -3.23
N LYS A 453 -32.29 4.86 -4.05
CA LYS A 453 -32.36 4.65 -5.49
C LYS A 453 -31.24 3.72 -5.89
N SER A 454 -31.57 2.42 -5.98
CA SER A 454 -30.75 1.26 -6.39
C SER A 454 -29.34 1.58 -6.92
N TYR A 455 -28.33 1.21 -6.13
CA TYR A 455 -26.94 1.08 -6.58
C TYR A 455 -26.75 -0.29 -7.19
N GLU A 456 -26.46 -0.36 -8.47
CA GLU A 456 -25.65 -1.43 -9.06
C GLU A 456 -24.26 -0.83 -9.32
N VAL A 457 -23.27 -1.31 -8.59
CA VAL A 457 -21.83 -1.10 -8.86
C VAL A 457 -21.29 -2.37 -9.47
#